data_ae24824fab3de0b44010aaaa224e5650
#
_entry.id   ae24824fab3de0b44010aaaa224e5650
#
_cell.length_a   1.000
_cell.length_b   1.000
_cell.length_c   1.000
_cell.angle_alpha   90.00
_cell.angle_beta   90.00
_cell.angle_gamma   90.00
#
_symmetry.space_group_name_H-M   'P 1'
#
loop_
_entity.id
_entity.type
_entity.pdbx_description
1 polymer ?
#
loop_
_entity_poly.entity_id
_entity_poly.type
_entity_poly.pdbx_seq_one_letter_code
_entity_poly.pdbx_strand_id
1 'polypeptide(L)'
;MGGVETMAYNWCWWLRNYFDVTVLYCSGIPERLKKMEKLVKIEKYEDGKTYECDIFIRNSVWGKIPHNIKAKRMIEMRHANYKFLLDNGYLYDQYTDMGIKEIVGCGEYVSKMSHEALGDNPTTIKNILLPRKETSKVLHLISCTRIDAHKGWNRMLRLMDMLRDAGIKFEWNIFTNATYYKCDYEEVHFWKQRYDIWDYLADADYTVLLSDSEGLPYTVQESLEYQVPCIVTDIGGCTELIKDGVNGYVVPLDMNFDVRKILNIPKCGDYDNHALEDWLKYLEYDGKKIDKQKLIQEFKEEKNMEVRVKALYKFNDLEEGIERDKDDIFTCDEERALYLKKHNAVEILKEEKPKETVKEQFKPKKKNKK
;
A
#
# COMPACT_ATOMS: atom_id res chain seq x y z
N MET A 1 5.71 -5.69 0.47
CA MET A 1 4.30 -6.03 0.19
C MET A 1 4.18 -6.41 -1.27
N GLY A 2 3.35 -7.39 -1.63
CA GLY A 2 2.92 -7.52 -3.01
C GLY A 2 1.78 -6.53 -3.27
N GLY A 3 1.69 -5.96 -4.46
CA GLY A 3 0.60 -5.04 -4.82
C GLY A 3 -0.80 -5.63 -4.62
N VAL A 4 -0.91 -6.96 -4.72
CA VAL A 4 -2.17 -7.69 -4.52
C VAL A 4 -2.71 -7.56 -3.09
N GLU A 5 -1.85 -7.70 -2.08
CA GLU A 5 -2.28 -7.56 -0.67
C GLU A 5 -2.63 -6.11 -0.33
N THR A 6 -1.87 -5.15 -0.85
CA THR A 6 -2.19 -3.72 -0.70
C THR A 6 -3.53 -3.40 -1.32
N MET A 7 -3.79 -3.86 -2.54
CA MET A 7 -5.07 -3.67 -3.19
C MET A 7 -6.23 -4.30 -2.38
N ALA A 8 -6.06 -5.53 -1.88
CA ALA A 8 -7.08 -6.17 -1.06
C ALA A 8 -7.39 -5.36 0.21
N TYR A 9 -6.36 -4.80 0.85
CA TYR A 9 -6.55 -3.91 2.00
C TYR A 9 -7.32 -2.64 1.63
N ASN A 10 -6.93 -1.95 0.55
CA ASN A 10 -7.60 -0.73 0.10
C ASN A 10 -9.06 -1.00 -0.32
N TRP A 11 -9.32 -2.15 -0.95
CA TRP A 11 -10.68 -2.58 -1.23
C TRP A 11 -11.49 -2.78 0.04
N CYS A 12 -10.94 -3.47 1.04
CA CYS A 12 -11.62 -3.64 2.32
C CYS A 12 -11.94 -2.30 2.96
N TRP A 13 -10.97 -1.36 2.94
CA TRP A 13 -11.14 -0.04 3.54
C TRP A 13 -12.27 0.76 2.86
N TRP A 14 -12.33 0.79 1.52
CA TRP A 14 -13.34 1.53 0.79
C TRP A 14 -14.68 0.78 0.69
N LEU A 15 -14.66 -0.49 0.25
CA LEU A 15 -15.87 -1.21 -0.13
C LEU A 15 -16.73 -1.63 1.07
N ARG A 16 -16.15 -1.75 2.27
CA ARG A 16 -16.93 -2.01 3.52
C ARG A 16 -18.06 -1.03 3.77
N ASN A 17 -17.97 0.17 3.19
CA ASN A 17 -18.98 1.20 3.35
C ASN A 17 -20.14 1.07 2.37
N TYR A 18 -20.01 0.18 1.39
CA TYR A 18 -20.99 -0.04 0.33
C TYR A 18 -21.53 -1.46 0.33
N PHE A 19 -20.74 -2.43 0.80
CA PHE A 19 -21.04 -3.86 0.77
C PHE A 19 -20.70 -4.52 2.11
N ASP A 20 -21.35 -5.65 2.40
CA ASP A 20 -20.91 -6.56 3.46
C ASP A 20 -19.74 -7.41 2.92
N VAL A 21 -18.53 -7.02 3.28
CA VAL A 21 -17.31 -7.60 2.72
C VAL A 21 -16.78 -8.68 3.65
N THR A 22 -16.52 -9.87 3.08
CA THR A 22 -15.76 -10.93 3.75
C THR A 22 -14.52 -11.27 2.93
N VAL A 23 -13.35 -11.25 3.55
CA VAL A 23 -12.10 -11.73 2.93
C VAL A 23 -11.91 -13.20 3.23
N LEU A 24 -11.92 -14.03 2.19
CA LEU A 24 -11.58 -15.45 2.27
C LEU A 24 -10.11 -15.62 1.90
N TYR A 25 -9.28 -16.14 2.81
CA TYR A 25 -7.85 -16.29 2.58
C TYR A 25 -7.39 -17.74 2.71
N CYS A 26 -6.49 -18.18 1.82
CA CYS A 26 -5.85 -19.51 1.88
C CYS A 26 -4.58 -19.50 2.73
N SER A 27 -3.80 -18.43 2.63
CA SER A 27 -2.60 -18.19 3.44
C SER A 27 -2.42 -16.68 3.63
N GLY A 28 -1.67 -16.28 4.64
CA GLY A 28 -1.42 -14.87 4.89
C GLY A 28 -0.47 -14.64 6.06
N ILE A 29 0.11 -13.45 6.11
CA ILE A 29 0.95 -13.01 7.22
C ILE A 29 0.03 -12.59 8.37
N PRO A 30 0.19 -13.13 9.60
CA PRO A 30 -0.74 -12.89 10.71
C PRO A 30 -0.99 -11.40 11.03
N GLU A 31 0.03 -10.58 10.97
CA GLU A 31 -0.07 -9.15 11.24
C GLU A 31 -0.95 -8.42 10.20
N ARG A 32 -0.83 -8.81 8.94
CA ARG A 32 -1.65 -8.26 7.84
C ARG A 32 -3.10 -8.68 7.95
N LEU A 33 -3.34 -9.94 8.27
CA LEU A 33 -4.70 -10.45 8.50
C LEU A 33 -5.37 -9.69 9.64
N LYS A 34 -4.66 -9.42 10.76
CA LYS A 34 -5.18 -8.62 11.87
C LYS A 34 -5.57 -7.19 11.46
N LYS A 35 -4.83 -6.55 10.56
CA LYS A 35 -5.21 -5.22 10.05
C LYS A 35 -6.50 -5.29 9.23
N MET A 36 -6.63 -6.29 8.36
CA MET A 36 -7.86 -6.48 7.58
C MET A 36 -9.06 -6.85 8.47
N GLU A 37 -8.84 -7.62 9.53
CA GLU A 37 -9.87 -8.04 10.49
C GLU A 37 -10.49 -6.85 11.23
N LYS A 38 -9.76 -5.75 11.42
CA LYS A 38 -10.29 -4.49 11.94
C LYS A 38 -11.26 -3.79 10.98
N LEU A 39 -11.17 -4.09 9.70
CA LEU A 39 -11.97 -3.42 8.67
C LEU A 39 -13.20 -4.23 8.28
N VAL A 40 -13.01 -5.53 8.08
CA VAL A 40 -14.02 -6.45 7.51
C VAL A 40 -13.90 -7.83 8.16
N LYS A 41 -14.92 -8.67 7.96
CA LYS A 41 -14.83 -10.08 8.34
C LYS A 41 -13.75 -10.77 7.51
N ILE A 42 -12.84 -11.51 8.17
CA ILE A 42 -11.91 -12.39 7.48
C ILE A 42 -12.17 -13.84 7.89
N GLU A 43 -11.96 -14.76 6.96
CA GLU A 43 -12.19 -16.18 7.18
C GLU A 43 -11.14 -17.00 6.43
N LYS A 44 -10.57 -18.00 7.11
CA LYS A 44 -9.65 -18.91 6.45
C LYS A 44 -10.44 -19.91 5.59
N TYR A 45 -9.99 -20.07 4.34
CA TYR A 45 -10.60 -21.07 3.46
C TYR A 45 -10.39 -22.50 3.99
N GLU A 46 -11.48 -23.26 4.02
CA GLU A 46 -11.51 -24.67 4.42
C GLU A 46 -12.05 -25.53 3.28
N ASP A 47 -11.32 -26.60 2.93
CA ASP A 47 -11.81 -27.56 1.95
C ASP A 47 -13.09 -28.25 2.45
N GLY A 48 -14.02 -28.41 1.52
CA GLY A 48 -15.32 -29.05 1.81
C GLY A 48 -16.37 -28.13 2.40
N LYS A 49 -16.00 -26.92 2.85
CA LYS A 49 -16.99 -25.89 3.26
C LYS A 49 -17.49 -25.15 2.03
N THR A 50 -18.81 -25.00 1.92
CA THR A 50 -19.43 -24.17 0.88
C THR A 50 -19.54 -22.72 1.36
N TYR A 51 -19.13 -21.78 0.51
CA TYR A 51 -19.24 -20.35 0.75
C TYR A 51 -20.26 -19.75 -0.21
N GLU A 52 -21.22 -19.01 0.32
CA GLU A 52 -22.28 -18.40 -0.47
C GLU A 52 -22.21 -16.87 -0.38
N CYS A 53 -22.32 -16.18 -1.52
CA CYS A 53 -22.28 -14.72 -1.60
C CYS A 53 -22.98 -14.23 -2.87
N ASP A 54 -23.27 -12.93 -2.94
CA ASP A 54 -23.80 -12.34 -4.17
C ASP A 54 -22.68 -12.14 -5.21
N ILE A 55 -21.56 -11.61 -4.79
CA ILE A 55 -20.41 -11.34 -5.64
C ILE A 55 -19.15 -11.99 -5.04
N PHE A 56 -18.48 -12.81 -5.82
CA PHE A 56 -17.18 -13.37 -5.49
C PHE A 56 -16.11 -12.78 -6.39
N ILE A 57 -15.06 -12.19 -5.79
CA ILE A 57 -13.91 -11.68 -6.53
C ILE A 57 -12.69 -12.54 -6.22
N ARG A 58 -12.21 -13.26 -7.21
CA ARG A 58 -10.96 -14.00 -7.14
C ARG A 58 -9.81 -13.04 -7.39
N ASN A 59 -8.93 -12.92 -6.41
CA ASN A 59 -7.79 -12.02 -6.45
C ASN A 59 -6.49 -12.82 -6.44
N SER A 60 -5.87 -13.03 -7.59
CA SER A 60 -4.54 -13.67 -7.80
C SER A 60 -4.15 -14.71 -6.76
N VAL A 61 -4.70 -15.90 -6.86
CA VAL A 61 -4.42 -16.98 -5.89
C VAL A 61 -3.24 -17.81 -6.38
N TRP A 62 -2.14 -17.80 -5.65
CA TRP A 62 -1.06 -18.77 -5.82
C TRP A 62 -1.34 -20.00 -4.97
N GLY A 63 -1.40 -21.17 -5.58
CA GLY A 63 -1.60 -22.43 -4.90
C GLY A 63 -3.05 -22.91 -4.88
N LYS A 64 -3.64 -23.08 -3.69
CA LYS A 64 -4.96 -23.69 -3.54
C LYS A 64 -6.09 -22.77 -4.02
N ILE A 65 -6.88 -23.26 -4.98
CA ILE A 65 -8.04 -22.53 -5.52
C ILE A 65 -9.30 -22.94 -4.75
N PRO A 66 -10.10 -21.99 -4.25
CA PRO A 66 -11.39 -22.31 -3.65
C PRO A 66 -12.35 -22.93 -4.68
N HIS A 67 -12.87 -24.14 -4.42
CA HIS A 67 -13.76 -24.83 -5.34
C HIS A 67 -15.25 -24.73 -4.94
N ASN A 68 -15.54 -24.50 -3.67
CA ASN A 68 -16.91 -24.57 -3.13
C ASN A 68 -17.50 -23.16 -2.94
N ILE A 69 -17.41 -22.34 -3.97
CA ILE A 69 -17.98 -20.99 -3.99
C ILE A 69 -19.31 -21.01 -4.78
N LYS A 70 -20.37 -20.54 -4.16
CA LYS A 70 -21.66 -20.27 -4.83
C LYS A 70 -21.90 -18.77 -4.81
N ALA A 71 -21.78 -18.13 -5.96
CA ALA A 71 -21.99 -16.70 -6.13
C ALA A 71 -22.91 -16.40 -7.32
N LYS A 72 -23.71 -15.32 -7.24
CA LYS A 72 -24.50 -14.85 -8.37
C LYS A 72 -23.61 -14.29 -9.49
N ARG A 73 -22.52 -13.60 -9.08
CA ARG A 73 -21.46 -13.11 -9.98
C ARG A 73 -20.11 -13.56 -9.50
N MET A 74 -19.26 -13.96 -10.43
CA MET A 74 -17.88 -14.37 -10.17
C MET A 74 -16.94 -13.55 -11.05
N ILE A 75 -16.03 -12.83 -10.44
CA ILE A 75 -15.10 -11.89 -11.08
C ILE A 75 -13.67 -12.35 -10.81
N GLU A 76 -12.82 -12.30 -11.81
CA GLU A 76 -11.39 -12.50 -11.64
C GLU A 76 -10.63 -11.20 -11.83
N MET A 77 -9.85 -10.83 -10.83
CA MET A 77 -8.97 -9.66 -10.88
C MET A 77 -7.56 -10.06 -11.34
N ARG A 78 -7.10 -9.45 -12.41
CA ARG A 78 -5.78 -9.64 -13.03
C ARG A 78 -4.82 -8.53 -12.63
N HIS A 79 -3.59 -8.91 -12.19
CA HIS A 79 -2.60 -7.96 -11.67
C HIS A 79 -1.23 -8.06 -12.33
N ALA A 80 -1.01 -9.04 -13.18
CA ALA A 80 0.30 -9.35 -13.72
C ALA A 80 0.33 -9.22 -15.24
N ASN A 81 1.52 -9.16 -15.79
CA ASN A 81 1.75 -9.35 -17.22
C ASN A 81 1.57 -10.84 -17.58
N TYR A 82 0.37 -11.23 -17.96
CA TYR A 82 0.03 -12.63 -18.27
C TYR A 82 0.79 -13.18 -19.48
N LYS A 83 1.11 -12.33 -20.46
CA LYS A 83 1.96 -12.72 -21.59
C LYS A 83 3.37 -13.10 -21.13
N PHE A 84 3.96 -12.32 -20.22
CA PHE A 84 5.25 -12.67 -19.62
C PHE A 84 5.17 -13.97 -18.81
N LEU A 85 4.09 -14.17 -18.03
CA LEU A 85 3.89 -15.39 -17.25
C LEU A 85 3.77 -16.62 -18.17
N LEU A 86 3.03 -16.50 -19.26
CA LEU A 86 2.87 -17.56 -20.26
C LEU A 86 4.20 -17.91 -20.94
N ASP A 87 4.90 -16.90 -21.43
CA ASP A 87 6.16 -17.06 -22.19
C ASP A 87 7.28 -17.66 -21.33
N ASN A 88 7.22 -17.50 -20.00
CA ASN A 88 8.20 -18.03 -19.05
C ASN A 88 7.71 -19.29 -18.29
N GLY A 89 6.58 -19.87 -18.67
CA GLY A 89 6.05 -21.08 -18.05
C GLY A 89 5.54 -20.91 -16.62
N TYR A 90 5.22 -19.68 -16.20
CA TYR A 90 4.66 -19.38 -14.88
C TYR A 90 3.14 -19.36 -14.86
N LEU A 91 2.50 -19.49 -16.02
CA LEU A 91 1.03 -19.54 -16.12
C LEU A 91 0.58 -21.00 -15.99
N TYR A 92 -0.16 -21.29 -14.93
CA TYR A 92 -0.68 -22.62 -14.66
C TYR A 92 -2.14 -22.72 -15.12
N ASP A 93 -2.56 -23.92 -15.60
CA ASP A 93 -3.93 -24.22 -16.08
C ASP A 93 -5.03 -23.91 -15.06
N GLN A 94 -4.68 -23.91 -13.80
CA GLN A 94 -5.60 -23.60 -12.69
C GLN A 94 -6.23 -22.20 -12.72
N TYR A 95 -5.74 -21.28 -13.57
CA TYR A 95 -6.33 -19.95 -13.73
C TYR A 95 -7.64 -19.94 -14.50
N THR A 96 -7.96 -21.02 -15.20
CA THR A 96 -9.14 -21.14 -16.09
C THR A 96 -10.27 -21.99 -15.52
N ASP A 97 -10.05 -22.71 -14.41
CA ASP A 97 -10.87 -23.86 -14.02
C ASP A 97 -12.14 -23.53 -13.22
N MET A 98 -12.38 -22.28 -12.81
CA MET A 98 -13.59 -21.91 -12.03
C MET A 98 -14.79 -21.48 -12.88
N GLY A 99 -14.67 -21.46 -14.20
CA GLY A 99 -15.73 -20.99 -15.09
C GLY A 99 -16.07 -19.49 -14.92
N ILE A 100 -15.15 -18.70 -14.39
CA ILE A 100 -15.31 -17.26 -14.20
C ILE A 100 -15.25 -16.60 -15.57
N LYS A 101 -16.31 -15.86 -15.91
CA LYS A 101 -16.46 -15.19 -17.21
C LYS A 101 -16.19 -13.69 -17.14
N GLU A 102 -16.36 -13.09 -15.96
CA GLU A 102 -16.11 -11.68 -15.74
C GLU A 102 -14.64 -11.48 -15.30
N ILE A 103 -13.87 -10.77 -16.12
CA ILE A 103 -12.45 -10.55 -15.87
C ILE A 103 -12.18 -9.06 -15.81
N VAL A 104 -11.42 -8.63 -14.81
CA VAL A 104 -11.01 -7.24 -14.63
C VAL A 104 -9.50 -7.17 -14.61
N GLY A 105 -8.91 -6.30 -15.46
CA GLY A 105 -7.50 -5.97 -15.43
C GLY A 105 -7.27 -4.65 -14.69
N CYS A 106 -6.24 -4.60 -13.87
CA CYS A 106 -5.93 -3.41 -13.07
C CYS A 106 -5.36 -2.23 -13.88
N GLY A 107 -5.24 -2.35 -15.17
CA GLY A 107 -4.78 -1.33 -16.11
C GLY A 107 -4.83 -1.82 -17.55
N GLU A 108 -4.77 -0.89 -18.51
CA GLU A 108 -4.84 -1.19 -19.95
C GLU A 108 -3.77 -2.21 -20.40
N TYR A 109 -2.55 -2.03 -19.89
CA TYR A 109 -1.45 -2.94 -20.19
C TYR A 109 -1.75 -4.36 -19.69
N VAL A 110 -2.25 -4.51 -18.48
CA VAL A 110 -2.61 -5.83 -17.92
C VAL A 110 -3.73 -6.46 -18.74
N SER A 111 -4.75 -5.70 -19.10
CA SER A 111 -5.87 -6.17 -19.91
C SER A 111 -5.40 -6.64 -21.29
N LYS A 112 -4.53 -5.85 -21.94
CA LYS A 112 -3.92 -6.22 -23.23
C LYS A 112 -3.09 -7.50 -23.10
N MET A 113 -2.21 -7.59 -22.10
CA MET A 113 -1.36 -8.78 -21.91
C MET A 113 -2.17 -10.03 -21.53
N SER A 114 -3.30 -9.87 -20.85
CA SER A 114 -4.23 -10.95 -20.57
C SER A 114 -4.90 -11.45 -21.85
N HIS A 115 -5.38 -10.53 -22.67
CA HIS A 115 -5.96 -10.85 -23.99
C HIS A 115 -4.96 -11.61 -24.88
N GLU A 116 -3.73 -11.10 -25.00
CA GLU A 116 -2.68 -11.73 -25.83
C GLU A 116 -2.28 -13.13 -25.32
N ALA A 117 -2.32 -13.35 -24.00
CA ALA A 117 -1.94 -14.63 -23.39
C ALA A 117 -3.07 -15.67 -23.42
N LEU A 118 -4.30 -15.24 -23.15
CA LEU A 118 -5.42 -16.13 -22.81
C LEU A 118 -6.64 -15.97 -23.75
N GLY A 119 -6.65 -14.96 -24.63
CA GLY A 119 -7.78 -14.69 -25.53
C GLY A 119 -9.02 -14.13 -24.82
N ASP A 120 -8.89 -13.70 -23.57
CA ASP A 120 -9.99 -13.09 -22.80
C ASP A 120 -10.15 -11.58 -23.13
N ASN A 121 -11.22 -10.97 -22.64
CA ASN A 121 -11.51 -9.55 -22.84
C ASN A 121 -11.76 -8.87 -21.48
N PRO A 122 -10.73 -8.55 -20.70
CA PRO A 122 -10.89 -7.94 -19.40
C PRO A 122 -11.50 -6.54 -19.49
N THR A 123 -12.41 -6.23 -18.55
CA THR A 123 -12.76 -4.83 -18.25
C THR A 123 -11.58 -4.19 -17.54
N THR A 124 -11.14 -3.01 -17.96
CA THR A 124 -10.08 -2.29 -17.29
C THR A 124 -10.64 -1.43 -16.17
N ILE A 125 -10.22 -1.70 -14.92
CA ILE A 125 -10.56 -0.88 -13.74
C ILE A 125 -9.28 -0.68 -12.92
N LYS A 126 -8.85 0.56 -12.78
CA LYS A 126 -7.63 0.91 -12.01
C LYS A 126 -7.78 0.55 -10.53
N ASN A 127 -6.64 0.43 -9.85
CA ASN A 127 -6.61 0.17 -8.41
C ASN A 127 -7.16 1.35 -7.61
N ILE A 128 -7.91 1.06 -6.54
CA ILE A 128 -8.37 2.07 -5.59
C ILE A 128 -7.23 2.42 -4.65
N LEU A 129 -6.99 3.70 -4.42
CA LEU A 129 -5.95 4.23 -3.54
C LEU A 129 -6.54 4.87 -2.28
N LEU A 130 -5.77 4.90 -1.21
CA LEU A 130 -6.13 5.62 0.02
C LEU A 130 -5.71 7.10 -0.05
N PRO A 131 -6.28 8.02 0.78
CA PRO A 131 -6.04 9.47 0.68
C PRO A 131 -4.63 9.93 1.15
N ARG A 132 -4.16 11.06 0.69
CA ARG A 132 -2.80 11.62 0.82
C ARG A 132 -2.53 12.60 1.99
N LYS A 133 -1.24 12.82 2.36
CA LYS A 133 -0.74 13.79 3.38
C LYS A 133 0.44 14.67 2.83
N GLU A 134 0.77 15.86 3.36
CA GLU A 134 1.67 16.91 2.75
C GLU A 134 3.13 17.08 3.31
N THR A 135 4.12 17.69 2.61
CA THR A 135 5.59 17.45 2.55
C THR A 135 6.65 18.53 2.88
N SER A 136 7.99 18.22 2.92
CA SER A 136 9.19 19.08 3.04
C SER A 136 10.53 18.55 2.37
N LYS A 137 11.71 19.22 2.41
CA LYS A 137 12.85 19.27 1.46
C LYS A 137 14.18 18.57 1.77
N VAL A 138 14.65 17.57 1.02
CA VAL A 138 16.02 17.04 0.72
C VAL A 138 15.85 16.02 -0.42
N LEU A 139 16.84 15.54 -1.19
CA LEU A 139 16.60 14.51 -2.21
C LEU A 139 16.36 13.16 -1.54
N HIS A 140 15.12 12.95 -1.13
CA HIS A 140 14.68 11.73 -0.51
C HIS A 140 14.05 10.79 -1.54
N LEU A 141 14.63 9.60 -1.64
CA LEU A 141 14.14 8.53 -2.48
C LEU A 141 13.39 7.50 -1.64
N ILE A 142 12.33 6.95 -2.19
CA ILE A 142 11.58 5.88 -1.54
C ILE A 142 11.34 4.72 -2.51
N SER A 143 11.38 3.50 -1.99
CA SER A 143 10.98 2.31 -2.74
C SER A 143 10.17 1.38 -1.85
N CYS A 144 9.07 0.85 -2.40
CA CYS A 144 8.27 -0.20 -1.77
C CYS A 144 8.34 -1.45 -2.65
N THR A 145 9.35 -2.26 -2.44
CA THR A 145 9.65 -3.37 -3.35
C THR A 145 10.31 -4.55 -2.63
N ARG A 146 10.23 -5.72 -3.24
CA ARG A 146 11.06 -6.86 -2.83
C ARG A 146 12.49 -6.63 -3.33
N ILE A 147 13.46 -7.15 -2.57
CA ILE A 147 14.86 -7.13 -2.99
C ILE A 147 15.13 -8.41 -3.76
N ASP A 148 14.92 -8.36 -5.06
CA ASP A 148 15.24 -9.45 -5.98
C ASP A 148 15.62 -8.90 -7.37
N ALA A 149 16.14 -9.78 -8.24
CA ALA A 149 16.61 -9.40 -9.57
C ALA A 149 15.48 -8.81 -10.43
N HIS A 150 14.27 -9.41 -10.38
CA HIS A 150 13.13 -8.97 -11.18
C HIS A 150 12.58 -7.60 -10.76
N LYS A 151 12.75 -7.26 -9.47
CA LYS A 151 12.42 -5.93 -8.95
C LYS A 151 13.55 -4.91 -9.13
N GLY A 152 14.61 -5.31 -9.88
CA GLY A 152 15.65 -4.40 -10.33
C GLY A 152 16.69 -4.02 -9.28
N TRP A 153 16.96 -4.91 -8.30
CA TRP A 153 17.95 -4.60 -7.26
C TRP A 153 19.29 -4.14 -7.83
N ASN A 154 19.80 -4.81 -8.87
CA ASN A 154 21.07 -4.41 -9.51
C ASN A 154 20.99 -3.01 -10.14
N ARG A 155 19.83 -2.60 -10.66
CA ARG A 155 19.62 -1.23 -11.17
C ARG A 155 19.51 -0.21 -10.04
N MET A 156 18.95 -0.58 -8.90
CA MET A 156 18.95 0.29 -7.71
C MET A 156 20.37 0.54 -7.24
N LEU A 157 21.21 -0.50 -7.13
CA LEU A 157 22.64 -0.35 -6.83
C LEU A 157 23.34 0.53 -7.88
N ARG A 158 23.07 0.30 -9.17
CA ARG A 158 23.63 1.12 -10.24
C ARG A 158 23.20 2.60 -10.13
N LEU A 159 21.96 2.86 -9.77
CA LEU A 159 21.48 4.24 -9.54
C LEU A 159 22.20 4.88 -8.35
N MET A 160 22.43 4.15 -7.26
CA MET A 160 23.22 4.63 -6.11
C MET A 160 24.63 5.03 -6.52
N ASP A 161 25.31 4.18 -7.30
CA ASP A 161 26.63 4.51 -7.86
C ASP A 161 26.59 5.79 -8.70
N MET A 162 25.63 5.88 -9.63
CA MET A 162 25.49 7.05 -10.50
C MET A 162 25.22 8.34 -9.71
N LEU A 163 24.44 8.29 -8.64
CA LEU A 163 24.19 9.43 -7.77
C LEU A 163 25.46 9.87 -7.03
N ARG A 164 26.20 8.93 -6.46
CA ARG A 164 27.48 9.20 -5.78
C ARG A 164 28.53 9.75 -6.75
N ASP A 165 28.70 9.13 -7.91
CA ASP A 165 29.64 9.56 -8.94
C ASP A 165 29.35 10.98 -9.46
N ALA A 166 28.05 11.32 -9.53
CA ALA A 166 27.60 12.66 -9.89
C ALA A 166 27.70 13.68 -8.75
N GLY A 167 28.07 13.27 -7.53
CA GLY A 167 28.12 14.11 -6.33
C GLY A 167 26.74 14.53 -5.81
N ILE A 168 25.68 13.81 -6.17
CA ILE A 168 24.30 14.09 -5.74
C ILE A 168 24.09 13.46 -4.37
N LYS A 169 23.80 14.29 -3.37
CA LYS A 169 23.43 13.81 -2.03
C LYS A 169 21.99 13.29 -2.04
N PHE A 170 21.77 12.13 -1.43
CA PHE A 170 20.44 11.50 -1.35
C PHE A 170 20.31 10.70 -0.05
N GLU A 171 19.08 10.42 0.33
CA GLU A 171 18.69 9.40 1.29
C GLU A 171 17.66 8.50 0.63
N TRP A 172 17.79 7.20 0.78
CA TRP A 172 16.90 6.24 0.14
C TRP A 172 16.27 5.28 1.15
N ASN A 173 14.98 5.44 1.38
CA ASN A 173 14.21 4.56 2.22
C ASN A 173 13.62 3.40 1.40
N ILE A 174 13.97 2.17 1.72
CA ILE A 174 13.53 0.97 1.02
C ILE A 174 12.67 0.12 1.94
N PHE A 175 11.37 0.07 1.66
CA PHE A 175 10.41 -0.76 2.38
C PHE A 175 10.30 -2.12 1.71
N THR A 176 10.68 -3.17 2.43
CA THR A 176 10.82 -4.53 1.88
C THR A 176 10.42 -5.61 2.89
N ASN A 177 10.11 -6.80 2.38
CA ASN A 177 9.86 -7.97 3.21
C ASN A 177 11.12 -8.79 3.54
N ALA A 178 12.28 -8.36 3.08
CA ALA A 178 13.54 -9.01 3.41
C ALA A 178 13.80 -8.95 4.93
N THR A 179 14.17 -10.07 5.51
CA THR A 179 14.47 -10.17 6.95
C THR A 179 15.84 -9.62 7.31
N TYR A 180 16.73 -9.57 6.33
CA TYR A 180 18.07 -9.00 6.46
C TYR A 180 18.59 -8.61 5.09
N TYR A 181 18.98 -7.35 4.94
CA TYR A 181 19.72 -6.89 3.76
C TYR A 181 20.84 -5.97 4.18
N LYS A 182 22.04 -6.22 3.66
CA LYS A 182 23.20 -5.39 3.89
C LYS A 182 23.60 -4.75 2.57
N CYS A 183 23.68 -3.44 2.53
CA CYS A 183 24.35 -2.73 1.45
C CYS A 183 25.40 -1.79 2.04
N ASP A 184 26.41 -1.47 1.25
CA ASP A 184 27.55 -0.66 1.70
C ASP A 184 27.31 0.85 1.48
N TYR A 185 26.03 1.27 1.51
CA TYR A 185 25.59 2.65 1.33
C TYR A 185 24.98 3.18 2.62
N GLU A 186 25.63 4.12 3.27
CA GLU A 186 25.13 4.76 4.51
C GLU A 186 23.84 5.56 4.27
N GLU A 187 23.62 6.02 3.02
CA GLU A 187 22.43 6.77 2.60
C GLU A 187 21.21 5.89 2.38
N VAL A 188 21.30 4.56 2.55
CA VAL A 188 20.22 3.62 2.26
C VAL A 188 19.72 2.99 3.54
N HIS A 189 18.43 3.15 3.79
CA HIS A 189 17.75 2.64 4.97
C HIS A 189 16.73 1.60 4.60
N PHE A 190 16.81 0.41 5.22
CA PHE A 190 15.88 -0.68 4.99
C PHE A 190 14.84 -0.75 6.09
N TRP A 191 13.57 -0.73 5.70
CA TRP A 191 12.43 -0.77 6.59
C TRP A 191 11.59 -2.02 6.32
N LYS A 192 10.85 -2.46 7.31
CA LYS A 192 9.83 -3.49 7.11
C LYS A 192 8.72 -2.96 6.22
N GLN A 193 8.12 -3.86 5.45
CA GLN A 193 6.89 -3.56 4.71
C GLN A 193 5.78 -3.10 5.61
N ARG A 194 5.08 -2.05 5.20
CA ARG A 194 3.93 -1.48 5.89
C ARG A 194 2.83 -1.08 4.91
N TYR A 195 1.60 -0.91 5.41
CA TYR A 195 0.46 -0.46 4.60
C TYR A 195 0.35 1.07 4.54
N ASP A 196 0.95 1.77 5.49
CA ASP A 196 0.88 3.21 5.72
C ASP A 196 2.09 3.95 5.12
N ILE A 197 2.47 3.59 3.90
CA ILE A 197 3.61 4.16 3.19
C ILE A 197 3.46 5.67 2.89
N TRP A 198 2.23 6.16 2.89
CA TRP A 198 1.92 7.57 2.61
C TRP A 198 2.58 8.57 3.56
N ASP A 199 2.82 8.21 4.82
CA ASP A 199 3.52 9.08 5.77
C ASP A 199 4.97 9.34 5.32
N TYR A 200 5.56 8.39 4.63
CA TYR A 200 6.93 8.47 4.07
C TYR A 200 6.95 9.02 2.65
N LEU A 201 5.89 8.79 1.86
CA LEU A 201 5.75 9.44 0.55
C LEU A 201 5.65 10.95 0.68
N ALA A 202 5.08 11.42 1.78
CA ALA A 202 4.92 12.84 2.05
C ALA A 202 6.25 13.62 2.05
N ASP A 203 7.35 12.98 2.42
CA ASP A 203 8.68 13.58 2.50
C ASP A 203 9.61 13.15 1.34
N ALA A 204 9.11 12.38 0.37
CA ALA A 204 9.91 11.89 -0.73
C ALA A 204 9.91 12.83 -1.95
N ASP A 205 11.08 13.03 -2.54
CA ASP A 205 11.23 13.70 -3.84
C ASP A 205 10.89 12.78 -5.01
N TYR A 206 11.18 11.48 -4.85
CA TYR A 206 10.87 10.45 -5.85
C TYR A 206 10.55 9.11 -5.22
N THR A 207 9.58 8.44 -5.81
CA THR A 207 9.46 6.98 -5.70
C THR A 207 10.27 6.31 -6.81
N VAL A 208 11.05 5.30 -6.45
CA VAL A 208 11.92 4.58 -7.40
C VAL A 208 11.44 3.14 -7.55
N LEU A 209 11.15 2.73 -8.80
CA LEU A 209 10.73 1.38 -9.15
C LEU A 209 11.42 0.94 -10.45
N LEU A 210 12.47 0.13 -10.34
CA LEU A 210 13.33 -0.26 -11.46
C LEU A 210 13.15 -1.73 -11.87
N SER A 211 11.91 -2.20 -11.87
CA SER A 211 11.55 -3.59 -12.17
C SER A 211 11.79 -3.99 -13.64
N ASP A 212 11.91 -5.31 -13.90
CA ASP A 212 11.93 -5.88 -15.25
C ASP A 212 10.54 -5.93 -15.88
N SER A 213 9.51 -6.08 -15.07
CA SER A 213 8.12 -6.20 -15.51
C SER A 213 7.16 -5.82 -14.39
N GLU A 214 6.13 -5.05 -14.73
CA GLU A 214 5.00 -4.72 -13.87
C GLU A 214 3.70 -4.78 -14.68
N GLY A 215 2.60 -5.04 -13.97
CA GLY A 215 1.27 -4.85 -14.54
C GLY A 215 0.89 -3.37 -14.50
N LEU A 216 0.23 -2.95 -13.44
CA LEU A 216 0.02 -1.54 -13.10
C LEU A 216 0.51 -1.35 -11.66
N PRO A 217 1.76 -0.87 -11.46
CA PRO A 217 2.42 -0.92 -10.14
C PRO A 217 1.71 -0.03 -9.12
N TYR A 218 1.30 -0.64 -8.02
CA TYR A 218 0.58 0.04 -6.94
C TYR A 218 1.40 1.18 -6.35
N THR A 219 2.69 0.92 -6.09
CA THR A 219 3.62 1.90 -5.55
C THR A 219 3.70 3.19 -6.38
N VAL A 220 3.65 3.06 -7.72
CA VAL A 220 3.63 4.23 -8.61
C VAL A 220 2.31 4.99 -8.52
N GLN A 221 1.18 4.28 -8.46
CA GLN A 221 -0.13 4.92 -8.31
C GLN A 221 -0.24 5.65 -6.97
N GLU A 222 0.18 5.01 -5.87
CA GLU A 222 0.22 5.64 -4.55
C GLU A 222 1.10 6.90 -4.57
N SER A 223 2.25 6.83 -5.23
CA SER A 223 3.17 7.95 -5.38
C SER A 223 2.53 9.13 -6.11
N LEU A 224 1.86 8.87 -7.23
CA LEU A 224 1.16 9.90 -8.01
C LEU A 224 -0.01 10.52 -7.25
N GLU A 225 -0.74 9.74 -6.45
CA GLU A 225 -1.80 10.25 -5.55
C GLU A 225 -1.24 11.27 -4.55
N TYR A 226 0.01 11.06 -4.11
CA TYR A 226 0.74 11.99 -3.24
C TYR A 226 1.49 13.09 -4.01
N GLN A 227 1.29 13.19 -5.34
CA GLN A 227 2.00 14.08 -6.25
C GLN A 227 3.52 13.95 -6.16
N VAL A 228 4.02 12.76 -5.78
CA VAL A 228 5.44 12.43 -5.76
C VAL A 228 5.80 11.82 -7.10
N PRO A 229 6.72 12.43 -7.85
CA PRO A 229 7.16 11.89 -9.14
C PRO A 229 7.89 10.57 -8.97
N CYS A 230 7.90 9.76 -10.03
CA CYS A 230 8.53 8.45 -9.99
C CYS A 230 9.73 8.36 -10.94
N ILE A 231 10.74 7.60 -10.55
CA ILE A 231 11.79 7.11 -11.44
C ILE A 231 11.49 5.64 -11.71
N VAL A 232 11.14 5.33 -12.94
CA VAL A 232 10.72 3.98 -13.33
C VAL A 232 11.49 3.48 -14.54
N THR A 233 11.62 2.16 -14.67
CA THR A 233 12.14 1.56 -15.91
C THR A 233 11.13 1.66 -17.05
N ASP A 234 11.64 1.67 -18.29
CA ASP A 234 10.86 1.66 -19.53
C ASP A 234 10.21 0.29 -19.73
N ILE A 235 9.10 0.07 -19.04
CA ILE A 235 8.30 -1.16 -19.09
C ILE A 235 6.80 -0.82 -19.09
N GLY A 236 6.01 -1.68 -19.73
CA GLY A 236 4.61 -1.42 -20.07
C GLY A 236 3.75 -0.77 -19.01
N GLY A 237 3.58 -1.43 -17.84
CA GLY A 237 2.70 -0.88 -16.79
C GLY A 237 3.23 0.40 -16.12
N CYS A 238 4.54 0.66 -16.17
CA CYS A 238 5.13 1.90 -15.65
C CYS A 238 4.90 3.07 -16.62
N THR A 239 5.09 2.86 -17.91
CA THR A 239 4.93 3.91 -18.93
C THR A 239 3.46 4.25 -19.22
N GLU A 240 2.52 3.42 -18.78
CA GLU A 240 1.10 3.79 -18.71
C GLU A 240 0.85 4.93 -17.72
N LEU A 241 1.58 4.94 -16.60
CA LEU A 241 1.41 5.90 -15.50
C LEU A 241 2.36 7.10 -15.58
N ILE A 242 3.61 6.87 -15.99
CA ILE A 242 4.66 7.87 -15.97
C ILE A 242 4.94 8.41 -17.37
N LYS A 243 4.86 9.74 -17.50
CA LYS A 243 5.26 10.52 -18.67
C LYS A 243 6.59 11.20 -18.38
N ASP A 244 7.63 10.83 -19.13
CA ASP A 244 9.01 11.30 -18.90
C ASP A 244 9.09 12.83 -18.85
N GLY A 245 9.69 13.35 -17.77
CA GLY A 245 9.86 14.78 -17.51
C GLY A 245 8.58 15.52 -17.07
N VAL A 246 7.42 14.84 -16.96
CA VAL A 246 6.13 15.46 -16.59
C VAL A 246 5.71 15.10 -15.17
N ASN A 247 5.62 13.82 -14.86
CA ASN A 247 5.28 13.32 -13.53
C ASN A 247 6.29 12.28 -13.01
N GLY A 248 7.45 12.23 -13.61
CA GLY A 248 8.54 11.34 -13.26
C GLY A 248 9.55 11.21 -14.40
N TYR A 249 10.42 10.23 -14.27
CA TYR A 249 11.40 9.89 -15.30
C TYR A 249 11.32 8.41 -15.66
N VAL A 250 11.29 8.15 -16.97
CA VAL A 250 11.41 6.81 -17.53
C VAL A 250 12.88 6.58 -17.87
N VAL A 251 13.47 5.55 -17.28
CA VAL A 251 14.88 5.20 -17.48
C VAL A 251 15.02 3.87 -18.21
N PRO A 252 16.02 3.71 -19.09
CA PRO A 252 16.22 2.47 -19.84
C PRO A 252 16.64 1.33 -18.89
N LEU A 253 16.34 0.09 -19.27
CA LEU A 253 16.69 -1.09 -18.48
C LEU A 253 18.20 -1.28 -18.27
N ASP A 254 19.03 -0.80 -19.18
CA ASP A 254 20.48 -0.81 -19.08
C ASP A 254 21.05 0.32 -18.22
N MET A 255 20.19 1.19 -17.70
CA MET A 255 20.53 2.36 -16.88
C MET A 255 21.48 3.35 -17.58
N ASN A 256 21.48 3.41 -18.90
CA ASN A 256 22.30 4.34 -19.66
C ASN A 256 21.57 5.68 -19.86
N PHE A 257 21.62 6.56 -18.88
CA PHE A 257 21.03 7.89 -18.91
C PHE A 257 21.83 8.88 -18.06
N ASP A 258 21.66 10.19 -18.30
CA ASP A 258 22.24 11.22 -17.44
C ASP A 258 21.44 11.33 -16.15
N VAL A 259 22.03 10.88 -15.04
CA VAL A 259 21.39 10.92 -13.72
C VAL A 259 21.09 12.34 -13.24
N ARG A 260 21.80 13.36 -13.74
CA ARG A 260 21.55 14.77 -13.36
C ARG A 260 20.18 15.27 -13.79
N LYS A 261 19.53 14.61 -14.76
CA LYS A 261 18.15 14.99 -15.16
C LYS A 261 17.15 14.92 -14.00
N ILE A 262 17.37 14.01 -13.02
CA ILE A 262 16.47 13.88 -11.87
C ILE A 262 16.54 15.05 -10.89
N LEU A 263 17.55 15.91 -10.97
CA LEU A 263 17.64 17.13 -10.16
C LEU A 263 16.56 18.14 -10.52
N ASN A 264 15.98 18.03 -11.72
CA ASN A 264 14.79 18.79 -12.13
C ASN A 264 13.53 18.02 -11.73
N ILE A 265 13.13 18.13 -10.46
CA ILE A 265 11.99 17.40 -9.91
C ILE A 265 10.70 17.87 -10.59
N PRO A 266 9.98 17.00 -11.33
CA PRO A 266 8.73 17.35 -11.97
C PRO A 266 7.65 17.70 -10.93
N LYS A 267 6.79 18.65 -11.25
CA LYS A 267 5.60 18.96 -10.44
C LYS A 267 4.45 18.07 -10.91
N CYS A 268 4.16 17.02 -10.17
CA CYS A 268 2.99 16.19 -10.44
C CYS A 268 1.71 17.01 -10.22
N GLY A 269 0.78 16.92 -11.16
CA GLY A 269 -0.61 17.34 -10.97
C GLY A 269 -1.39 16.27 -10.19
N ASP A 270 -2.68 16.54 -10.01
CA ASP A 270 -3.56 15.56 -9.38
C ASP A 270 -3.62 14.26 -10.21
N TYR A 271 -3.55 13.15 -9.53
CA TYR A 271 -3.69 11.84 -10.15
C TYR A 271 -5.18 11.51 -10.31
N ASP A 272 -5.62 11.48 -11.57
CA ASP A 272 -7.00 11.16 -11.89
C ASP A 272 -7.27 9.66 -11.73
N ASN A 273 -7.88 9.29 -10.61
CA ASN A 273 -8.22 7.91 -10.29
C ASN A 273 -9.71 7.78 -9.91
N HIS A 274 -10.52 7.31 -10.86
CA HIS A 274 -11.95 7.03 -10.68
C HIS A 274 -12.22 5.56 -10.34
N ALA A 275 -11.22 4.80 -9.89
CA ALA A 275 -11.33 3.36 -9.71
C ALA A 275 -12.46 2.95 -8.73
N LEU A 276 -12.74 3.75 -7.71
CA LEU A 276 -13.84 3.45 -6.79
C LEU A 276 -15.19 3.54 -7.51
N GLU A 277 -15.42 4.61 -8.27
CA GLU A 277 -16.64 4.82 -9.05
C GLU A 277 -16.82 3.73 -10.10
N ASP A 278 -15.75 3.38 -10.80
CA ASP A 278 -15.74 2.31 -11.81
C ASP A 278 -16.07 0.95 -11.17
N TRP A 279 -15.51 0.66 -10.00
CA TRP A 279 -15.82 -0.55 -9.26
C TRP A 279 -17.27 -0.58 -8.79
N LEU A 280 -17.78 0.50 -8.21
CA LEU A 280 -19.19 0.55 -7.77
C LEU A 280 -20.15 0.36 -8.95
N LYS A 281 -19.87 0.97 -10.09
CA LYS A 281 -20.62 0.79 -11.33
C LYS A 281 -20.52 -0.65 -11.85
N TYR A 282 -19.33 -1.22 -11.88
CA TYR A 282 -19.09 -2.58 -12.35
C TYR A 282 -19.76 -3.63 -11.46
N LEU A 283 -19.78 -3.38 -10.14
CA LEU A 283 -20.48 -4.22 -9.16
C LEU A 283 -21.99 -3.95 -9.07
N GLU A 284 -22.53 -3.06 -9.92
CA GLU A 284 -23.95 -2.70 -9.97
C GLU A 284 -24.48 -2.20 -8.61
N TYR A 285 -23.67 -1.40 -7.91
CA TYR A 285 -24.09 -0.84 -6.64
C TYR A 285 -25.17 0.22 -6.85
N ASP A 286 -26.36 0.00 -6.28
CA ASP A 286 -27.55 0.87 -6.35
C ASP A 286 -27.90 1.54 -5.00
N GLY A 287 -27.06 1.34 -3.99
CA GLY A 287 -27.25 1.86 -2.65
C GLY A 287 -27.10 3.38 -2.52
N LYS A 288 -27.30 3.90 -1.29
CA LYS A 288 -27.13 5.32 -1.01
C LYS A 288 -25.68 5.78 -1.24
N LYS A 289 -25.50 6.96 -1.84
CA LYS A 289 -24.19 7.59 -1.91
C LYS A 289 -23.64 7.80 -0.50
N ILE A 290 -22.44 7.32 -0.27
CA ILE A 290 -21.72 7.54 0.97
C ILE A 290 -20.91 8.83 0.83
N ASP A 291 -20.88 9.62 1.90
CA ASP A 291 -20.08 10.85 1.94
C ASP A 291 -18.60 10.52 1.97
N LYS A 292 -17.93 10.66 0.82
CA LYS A 292 -16.47 10.43 0.69
C LYS A 292 -15.66 11.33 1.62
N GLN A 293 -16.09 12.58 1.83
CA GLN A 293 -15.39 13.52 2.70
C GLN A 293 -15.37 13.01 4.14
N LYS A 294 -16.51 12.47 4.59
CA LYS A 294 -16.60 11.84 5.91
C LYS A 294 -15.68 10.64 6.03
N LEU A 295 -15.64 9.76 5.02
CA LEU A 295 -14.76 8.58 5.02
C LEU A 295 -13.27 8.98 5.01
N ILE A 296 -12.91 10.01 4.26
CA ILE A 296 -11.53 10.54 4.24
C ILE A 296 -11.18 11.11 5.62
N GLN A 297 -12.11 11.77 6.28
CA GLN A 297 -11.91 12.29 7.63
C GLN A 297 -11.74 11.15 8.65
N GLU A 298 -12.59 10.13 8.60
CA GLU A 298 -12.48 8.92 9.43
C GLU A 298 -11.13 8.22 9.22
N PHE A 299 -10.65 8.09 7.98
CA PHE A 299 -9.35 7.54 7.67
C PHE A 299 -8.19 8.34 8.29
N LYS A 300 -8.29 9.68 8.27
CA LYS A 300 -7.29 10.55 8.91
C LYS A 300 -7.30 10.43 10.43
N GLU A 301 -8.47 10.25 11.03
CA GLU A 301 -8.63 10.11 12.48
C GLU A 301 -8.18 8.74 12.98
N GLU A 302 -8.48 7.66 12.26
CA GLU A 302 -8.00 6.30 12.58
C GLU A 302 -6.47 6.23 12.64
N LYS A 303 -5.78 7.07 11.86
CA LYS A 303 -4.32 7.14 11.81
C LYS A 303 -3.68 7.94 12.94
N ASN A 304 -4.41 8.85 13.55
CA ASN A 304 -3.92 9.66 14.65
C ASN A 304 -4.04 8.96 16.02
N MET A 305 -4.42 7.68 16.07
CA MET A 305 -4.43 6.91 17.30
C MET A 305 -3.00 6.49 17.67
N GLU A 306 -2.27 7.41 18.25
CA GLU A 306 -0.98 7.13 18.86
C GLU A 306 -1.16 6.37 20.18
N VAL A 307 -0.40 5.30 20.33
CA VAL A 307 -0.36 4.51 21.57
C VAL A 307 0.83 4.97 22.40
N ARG A 308 0.57 5.36 23.65
CA ARG A 308 1.63 5.67 24.59
C ARG A 308 2.27 4.40 25.14
N VAL A 309 3.58 4.34 25.06
CA VAL A 309 4.37 3.20 25.53
C VAL A 309 5.48 3.68 26.45
N LYS A 310 5.93 2.79 27.33
CA LYS A 310 7.04 3.04 28.26
C LYS A 310 8.14 2.01 28.03
N ALA A 311 9.36 2.45 27.82
CA ALA A 311 10.54 1.59 27.67
C ALA A 311 10.82 0.79 28.94
N LEU A 312 11.00 -0.53 28.82
CA LEU A 312 11.32 -1.42 29.95
C LEU A 312 12.82 -1.52 30.23
N TYR A 313 13.64 -1.22 29.25
CA TYR A 313 15.10 -1.14 29.34
C TYR A 313 15.63 -0.20 28.26
N LYS A 314 16.91 0.13 28.31
CA LYS A 314 17.58 0.96 27.30
C LYS A 314 17.71 0.19 25.98
N PHE A 315 17.26 0.77 24.86
CA PHE A 315 17.37 0.18 23.52
C PHE A 315 17.53 1.24 22.43
N ASN A 316 18.10 0.84 21.30
CA ASN A 316 18.13 1.66 20.11
C ASN A 316 16.82 1.50 19.35
N ASP A 317 16.08 2.58 19.24
CA ASP A 317 14.87 2.68 18.44
C ASP A 317 15.24 2.88 16.99
N LEU A 318 15.31 1.78 16.24
CA LEU A 318 15.76 1.78 14.85
C LEU A 318 14.78 2.45 13.88
N GLU A 319 13.52 2.63 14.27
CA GLU A 319 12.53 3.32 13.44
C GLU A 319 12.65 4.84 13.58
N GLU A 320 12.93 5.34 14.78
CA GLU A 320 13.13 6.77 15.02
C GLU A 320 14.60 7.18 14.91
N GLY A 321 15.52 6.22 14.85
CA GLY A 321 16.96 6.48 14.83
C GLY A 321 17.52 7.09 16.13
N ILE A 322 16.83 6.86 17.27
CA ILE A 322 17.22 7.40 18.57
C ILE A 322 17.41 6.30 19.61
N GLU A 323 18.21 6.60 20.61
CA GLU A 323 18.36 5.75 21.77
C GLU A 323 17.25 6.08 22.79
N ARG A 324 16.51 5.08 23.25
CA ARG A 324 15.52 5.17 24.32
C ARG A 324 16.14 4.68 25.61
N ASP A 325 16.08 5.48 26.66
CA ASP A 325 16.48 5.06 27.99
C ASP A 325 15.33 4.28 28.68
N LYS A 326 15.69 3.50 29.69
CA LYS A 326 14.70 2.83 30.52
C LYS A 326 13.76 3.87 31.14
N ASP A 327 12.46 3.56 31.17
CA ASP A 327 11.38 4.40 31.65
C ASP A 327 11.00 5.59 30.74
N ASP A 328 11.64 5.75 29.57
CA ASP A 328 11.19 6.72 28.58
C ASP A 328 9.75 6.43 28.15
N ILE A 329 8.94 7.50 28.13
CA ILE A 329 7.57 7.44 27.62
C ILE A 329 7.53 8.14 26.27
N PHE A 330 7.05 7.43 25.26
CA PHE A 330 6.90 7.96 23.92
C PHE A 330 5.61 7.46 23.28
N THR A 331 5.23 8.06 22.17
CA THR A 331 4.08 7.63 21.36
C THR A 331 4.55 6.94 20.10
N CYS A 332 3.81 5.94 19.66
CA CYS A 332 3.98 5.29 18.38
C CYS A 332 2.66 4.69 17.93
N ASP A 333 2.56 4.28 16.67
CA ASP A 333 1.37 3.58 16.19
C ASP A 333 1.15 2.23 16.94
N GLU A 334 -0.08 1.74 16.92
CA GLU A 334 -0.47 0.53 17.65
C GLU A 334 0.33 -0.71 17.22
N GLU A 335 0.67 -0.83 15.92
CA GLU A 335 1.43 -1.97 15.40
C GLU A 335 2.84 -2.00 15.98
N ARG A 336 3.50 -0.84 16.00
CA ARG A 336 4.81 -0.68 16.61
C ARG A 336 4.77 -0.91 18.11
N ALA A 337 3.76 -0.38 18.79
CA ALA A 337 3.57 -0.62 20.22
C ALA A 337 3.43 -2.12 20.54
N LEU A 338 2.64 -2.86 19.75
CA LEU A 338 2.47 -4.30 19.89
C LEU A 338 3.75 -5.06 19.55
N TYR A 339 4.48 -4.64 18.51
CA TYR A 339 5.78 -5.22 18.14
C TYR A 339 6.80 -5.07 19.28
N LEU A 340 7.00 -3.85 19.78
CA LEU A 340 7.92 -3.56 20.87
C LEU A 340 7.53 -4.30 22.16
N LYS A 341 6.24 -4.38 22.45
CA LYS A 341 5.71 -5.16 23.57
C LYS A 341 5.99 -6.66 23.43
N LYS A 342 5.79 -7.23 22.24
CA LYS A 342 6.07 -8.63 21.96
C LYS A 342 7.54 -8.99 22.19
N HIS A 343 8.44 -8.03 21.95
CA HIS A 343 9.88 -8.19 22.20
C HIS A 343 10.29 -7.72 23.62
N ASN A 344 9.34 -7.53 24.51
CA ASN A 344 9.53 -7.05 25.88
C ASN A 344 10.31 -5.72 25.97
N ALA A 345 10.31 -4.91 24.91
CA ALA A 345 11.01 -3.63 24.91
C ALA A 345 10.21 -2.52 25.60
N VAL A 346 8.88 -2.59 25.52
CA VAL A 346 7.98 -1.60 26.11
C VAL A 346 6.77 -2.23 26.81
N GLU A 347 6.15 -1.48 27.72
CA GLU A 347 4.79 -1.68 28.19
C GLU A 347 3.85 -0.65 27.55
N ILE A 348 2.64 -1.08 27.15
CA ILE A 348 1.60 -0.18 26.63
C ILE A 348 0.90 0.45 27.83
N LEU A 349 0.92 1.78 27.87
CA LEU A 349 0.24 2.56 28.91
C LEU A 349 -1.25 2.66 28.57
N LYS A 350 -2.12 2.37 29.53
CA LYS A 350 -3.56 2.58 29.37
C LYS A 350 -3.83 4.09 29.31
N GLU A 351 -4.70 4.51 28.39
CA GLU A 351 -5.22 5.88 28.40
C GLU A 351 -5.87 6.17 29.76
N GLU A 352 -5.37 7.16 30.47
CA GLU A 352 -6.12 7.76 31.57
C GLU A 352 -7.28 8.54 30.93
N LYS A 353 -8.51 8.06 31.11
CA LYS A 353 -9.70 8.84 30.74
C LYS A 353 -9.55 10.24 31.36
N PRO A 354 -9.76 11.32 30.59
CA PRO A 354 -9.73 12.67 31.13
C PRO A 354 -10.66 12.71 32.34
N LYS A 355 -10.16 13.08 33.50
CA LYS A 355 -10.99 13.33 34.67
C LYS A 355 -11.99 14.40 34.26
N GLU A 356 -13.28 14.06 34.22
CA GLU A 356 -14.35 15.03 34.05
C GLU A 356 -14.11 16.17 35.05
N THR A 357 -13.74 17.32 34.55
CA THR A 357 -13.68 18.56 35.36
C THR A 357 -15.09 18.85 35.80
N VAL A 358 -15.34 18.58 37.10
CA VAL A 358 -16.59 18.96 37.76
C VAL A 358 -16.77 20.45 37.55
N LYS A 359 -17.72 20.81 36.69
CA LYS A 359 -18.17 22.20 36.57
C LYS A 359 -18.77 22.60 37.88
N GLU A 360 -18.05 23.36 38.66
CA GLU A 360 -18.61 24.09 39.81
C GLU A 360 -19.80 24.93 39.32
N GLN A 361 -20.97 24.56 39.82
CA GLN A 361 -22.20 25.31 39.59
C GLN A 361 -22.09 26.65 40.31
N PHE A 362 -21.80 27.71 39.58
CA PHE A 362 -22.00 29.08 40.04
C PHE A 362 -23.50 29.35 40.27
N LYS A 363 -23.94 29.32 41.53
CA LYS A 363 -25.26 29.83 41.92
C LYS A 363 -25.20 31.38 41.91
N PRO A 364 -26.11 32.08 41.23
CA PRO A 364 -26.15 33.54 41.26
C PRO A 364 -26.64 34.01 42.63
N LYS A 365 -25.86 34.88 43.30
CA LYS A 365 -26.27 35.56 44.54
C LYS A 365 -27.45 36.51 44.23
N LYS A 366 -28.59 36.29 44.92
CA LYS A 366 -29.72 37.24 44.92
C LYS A 366 -29.27 38.60 45.50
N LYS A 367 -29.41 39.66 44.73
CA LYS A 367 -29.31 41.03 45.20
C LYS A 367 -30.57 41.34 46.03
N ASN A 368 -30.42 41.55 47.33
CA ASN A 368 -31.44 42.21 48.14
C ASN A 368 -31.47 43.71 47.81
N LYS A 369 -32.66 44.19 47.43
CA LYS A 369 -32.98 45.59 47.39
C LYS A 369 -33.31 46.05 48.81
N LYS A 370 -32.64 47.10 49.25
CA LYS A 370 -33.20 48.19 50.05
C LYS A 370 -32.77 49.51 49.37
#